data_df9bba708166435c73edd3888a8073c5
#
_entry.id   df9bba708166435c73edd3888a8073c5
#
_cell.length_a   1.000
_cell.length_b   1.000
_cell.length_c   1.000
_cell.angle_alpha   90.00
_cell.angle_beta   90.00
_cell.angle_gamma   90.00
#
_symmetry.space_group_name_H-M   'P 1'
#
loop_
_entity.id
_entity.type
_entity.pdbx_description
1 polymer ?
#
loop_
_entity_poly.entity_id
_entity_poly.type
_entity_poly.pdbx_seq_one_letter_code
_entity_poly.pdbx_strand_id
1 'polypeptide(L)'
;TSNALSKGGDNFKKLFEDSNLSTRNANGQTKSGLYSLFIPMEWNMEGFIDRYGMPVFRKPVKPVAGVDGEWITNGAIDYWEAEVDSLKKDPDALNEFYRQFPRTESHAFRDESKSSLFNLTKIYQQIDFNDSLIMEHHVTRGRFYWKDGIKDSEVIWTPDSRGRFKVSWTPKRGLNNR
;
A
#
# COMPACT_ATOMS: atom_id res chain seq x y z
N THR A 1 -16.80 5.14 2.09
CA THR A 1 -16.10 4.76 3.32
C THR A 1 -16.67 3.45 3.84
N SER A 2 -15.82 2.46 4.11
CA SER A 2 -16.23 1.20 4.72
C SER A 2 -16.22 1.32 6.25
N ASN A 3 -17.10 0.59 6.93
CA ASN A 3 -16.97 0.40 8.37
C ASN A 3 -15.68 -0.40 8.66
N ALA A 4 -15.12 -0.23 9.86
CA ALA A 4 -14.06 -1.10 10.35
C ALA A 4 -14.50 -2.57 10.25
N LEU A 5 -13.56 -3.49 9.97
CA LEU A 5 -13.88 -4.91 9.80
C LEU A 5 -14.62 -5.46 11.03
N SER A 6 -14.15 -5.12 12.23
CA SER A 6 -14.78 -5.46 13.53
C SER A 6 -16.20 -4.90 13.72
N LYS A 7 -16.62 -3.92 12.91
CA LYS A 7 -17.95 -3.30 12.96
C LYS A 7 -18.85 -3.66 11.76
N GLY A 8 -18.62 -4.82 11.17
CA GLY A 8 -19.45 -5.33 10.05
C GLY A 8 -18.90 -5.04 8.66
N GLY A 9 -17.68 -4.55 8.55
CA GLY A 9 -16.98 -4.34 7.26
C GLY A 9 -16.56 -5.64 6.58
N ASP A 10 -16.47 -6.75 7.30
CA ASP A 10 -16.00 -8.04 6.78
C ASP A 10 -16.85 -8.56 5.62
N ASN A 11 -18.17 -8.47 5.72
CA ASN A 11 -19.07 -8.92 4.66
C ASN A 11 -18.88 -8.09 3.39
N PHE A 12 -18.68 -6.78 3.53
CA PHE A 12 -18.43 -5.91 2.39
C PHE A 12 -17.06 -6.19 1.77
N LYS A 13 -16.02 -6.37 2.58
CA LYS A 13 -14.68 -6.77 2.11
C LYS A 13 -14.74 -8.07 1.32
N LYS A 14 -15.39 -9.09 1.88
CA LYS A 14 -15.57 -10.38 1.21
C LYS A 14 -16.32 -10.25 -0.12
N LEU A 15 -17.40 -9.46 -0.16
CA LEU A 15 -18.14 -9.18 -1.38
C LEU A 15 -17.24 -8.49 -2.42
N PHE A 16 -16.44 -7.52 -2.00
CA PHE A 16 -15.49 -6.81 -2.86
C PHE A 16 -14.43 -7.76 -3.43
N GLU A 17 -13.83 -8.62 -2.59
CA GLU A 17 -12.86 -9.64 -3.00
C GLU A 17 -13.47 -10.68 -3.96
N ASP A 18 -14.67 -11.19 -3.66
CA ASP A 18 -15.42 -12.14 -4.50
C ASP A 18 -15.87 -11.51 -5.83
N SER A 19 -15.79 -10.18 -5.96
CA SER A 19 -16.12 -9.41 -7.17
C SER A 19 -14.88 -9.03 -8.01
N ASN A 20 -13.70 -9.49 -7.63
CA ASN A 20 -12.46 -9.12 -8.29
C ASN A 20 -12.37 -9.72 -9.71
N LEU A 21 -12.15 -8.83 -10.70
CA LEU A 21 -12.03 -9.21 -12.11
C LEU A 21 -10.89 -10.19 -12.41
N SER A 22 -9.83 -10.21 -11.61
CA SER A 22 -8.69 -11.12 -11.78
C SER A 22 -9.04 -12.57 -11.45
N THR A 23 -10.12 -12.81 -10.67
CA THR A 23 -10.55 -14.14 -10.21
C THR A 23 -11.71 -14.72 -11.02
N ARG A 24 -11.94 -14.23 -12.23
CA ARG A 24 -13.02 -14.72 -13.10
C ARG A 24 -12.83 -16.20 -13.47
N ASN A 25 -13.97 -16.91 -13.52
CA ASN A 25 -14.00 -18.28 -14.02
C ASN A 25 -13.85 -18.34 -15.57
N ALA A 26 -13.84 -19.54 -16.11
CA ALA A 26 -13.74 -19.76 -17.56
C ALA A 26 -14.88 -19.08 -18.38
N ASN A 27 -16.03 -18.82 -17.76
CA ASN A 27 -17.16 -18.12 -18.37
C ASN A 27 -17.09 -16.60 -18.22
N GLY A 28 -16.00 -16.07 -17.66
CA GLY A 28 -15.80 -14.63 -17.43
C GLY A 28 -16.55 -14.05 -16.23
N GLN A 29 -17.15 -14.91 -15.38
CA GLN A 29 -17.91 -14.47 -14.21
C GLN A 29 -17.05 -14.46 -12.95
N THR A 30 -17.24 -13.44 -12.11
CA THR A 30 -16.71 -13.41 -10.74
C THR A 30 -17.55 -14.29 -9.83
N LYS A 31 -17.03 -14.61 -8.64
CA LYS A 31 -17.71 -15.47 -7.67
C LYS A 31 -19.02 -14.83 -7.14
N SER A 32 -19.07 -13.51 -7.01
CA SER A 32 -20.26 -12.77 -6.59
C SER A 32 -21.24 -12.46 -7.72
N GLY A 33 -20.81 -12.59 -8.99
CA GLY A 33 -21.55 -12.11 -10.16
C GLY A 33 -21.46 -10.58 -10.36
N LEU A 34 -20.77 -9.85 -9.48
CA LEU A 34 -20.53 -8.41 -9.57
C LEU A 34 -19.08 -8.13 -9.94
N TYR A 35 -18.78 -6.87 -10.28
CA TYR A 35 -17.43 -6.41 -10.54
C TYR A 35 -17.04 -5.34 -9.53
N SER A 36 -15.92 -5.56 -8.82
CA SER A 36 -15.39 -4.56 -7.90
C SER A 36 -14.64 -3.48 -8.65
N LEU A 37 -14.85 -2.23 -8.23
CA LEU A 37 -14.13 -1.05 -8.68
C LEU A 37 -13.64 -0.30 -7.46
N PHE A 38 -12.34 -0.05 -7.39
CA PHE A 38 -11.74 0.83 -6.39
C PHE A 38 -11.39 2.16 -7.05
N ILE A 39 -11.88 3.25 -6.47
CA ILE A 39 -11.53 4.61 -6.88
C ILE A 39 -10.72 5.23 -5.75
N PRO A 40 -9.41 5.50 -5.96
CA PRO A 40 -8.58 6.18 -4.97
C PRO A 40 -9.13 7.56 -4.63
N MET A 41 -8.91 8.01 -3.40
CA MET A 41 -9.49 9.26 -2.89
C MET A 41 -9.10 10.49 -3.73
N GLU A 42 -7.90 10.51 -4.29
CA GLU A 42 -7.40 11.63 -5.08
C GLU A 42 -8.19 11.91 -6.36
N TRP A 43 -8.98 10.95 -6.83
CA TRP A 43 -9.83 11.11 -8.01
C TRP A 43 -11.11 11.90 -7.73
N ASN A 44 -11.56 11.95 -6.48
CA ASN A 44 -12.86 12.55 -6.13
C ASN A 44 -12.80 13.34 -4.82
N MET A 45 -11.65 13.90 -4.49
CA MET A 45 -11.50 14.69 -3.28
C MET A 45 -12.03 16.10 -3.49
N GLU A 46 -12.99 16.49 -2.66
CA GLU A 46 -13.58 17.82 -2.65
C GLU A 46 -12.49 18.90 -2.46
N GLY A 47 -12.61 20.00 -3.18
CA GLY A 47 -11.62 21.09 -3.16
C GLY A 47 -10.41 20.86 -4.06
N PHE A 48 -10.29 19.71 -4.72
CA PHE A 48 -9.18 19.38 -5.64
C PHE A 48 -9.66 18.97 -7.03
N ILE A 49 -10.86 19.37 -7.40
CA ILE A 49 -11.42 19.13 -8.74
C ILE A 49 -11.50 20.46 -9.47
N ASP A 50 -10.90 20.55 -10.64
CA ASP A 50 -10.91 21.75 -11.43
C ASP A 50 -12.30 22.03 -12.05
N ARG A 51 -12.47 23.22 -12.61
CA ARG A 51 -13.74 23.63 -13.23
C ARG A 51 -14.18 22.78 -14.43
N TYR A 52 -13.31 21.91 -14.94
CA TYR A 52 -13.60 20.97 -16.01
C TYR A 52 -13.91 19.55 -15.49
N GLY A 53 -13.95 19.37 -14.16
CA GLY A 53 -14.19 18.09 -13.52
C GLY A 53 -12.95 17.18 -13.44
N MET A 54 -11.73 17.72 -13.68
CA MET A 54 -10.50 16.94 -13.63
C MET A 54 -9.84 17.07 -12.26
N PRO A 55 -9.36 15.95 -11.66
CA PRO A 55 -8.67 15.99 -10.39
C PRO A 55 -7.28 16.63 -10.49
N VAL A 56 -6.97 17.47 -9.53
CA VAL A 56 -5.64 18.09 -9.37
C VAL A 56 -4.84 17.24 -8.39
N PHE A 57 -4.04 16.30 -8.88
CA PHE A 57 -3.31 15.32 -8.05
C PHE A 57 -2.16 15.93 -7.28
N ARG A 58 -1.35 16.76 -7.93
CA ARG A 58 -0.16 17.39 -7.36
C ARG A 58 -0.27 18.90 -7.46
N LYS A 59 0.52 19.60 -6.65
CA LYS A 59 0.56 21.06 -6.63
C LYS A 59 0.77 21.62 -8.03
N PRO A 60 -0.19 22.40 -8.55
CA PRO A 60 -0.08 22.96 -9.89
C PRO A 60 0.98 24.08 -9.94
N VAL A 61 1.62 24.26 -11.09
CA VAL A 61 2.60 25.33 -11.30
C VAL A 61 1.97 26.73 -11.14
N LYS A 62 0.69 26.84 -11.55
CA LYS A 62 -0.13 28.05 -11.36
C LYS A 62 -1.46 27.63 -10.75
N PRO A 63 -2.07 28.46 -9.89
CA PRO A 63 -3.40 28.18 -9.37
C PRO A 63 -4.40 27.84 -10.48
N VAL A 64 -5.23 26.83 -10.24
CA VAL A 64 -6.25 26.35 -11.17
C VAL A 64 -7.62 26.67 -10.58
N ALA A 65 -8.57 27.13 -11.40
CA ALA A 65 -9.93 27.39 -10.93
C ALA A 65 -10.65 26.07 -10.64
N GLY A 66 -11.15 25.92 -9.43
CA GLY A 66 -11.94 24.76 -8.99
C GLY A 66 -13.38 24.81 -9.51
N VAL A 67 -14.08 23.70 -9.38
CA VAL A 67 -15.51 23.56 -9.74
C VAL A 67 -16.41 24.42 -8.88
N ASP A 68 -16.01 24.70 -7.66
CA ASP A 68 -16.66 25.55 -6.66
C ASP A 68 -16.37 27.05 -6.84
N GLY A 69 -15.49 27.40 -7.78
CA GLY A 69 -15.04 28.78 -8.04
C GLY A 69 -13.84 29.22 -7.20
N GLU A 70 -13.38 28.40 -6.27
CA GLU A 70 -12.17 28.65 -5.49
C GLU A 70 -10.89 28.31 -6.29
N TRP A 71 -9.75 28.89 -5.88
CA TRP A 71 -8.48 28.61 -6.53
C TRP A 71 -7.74 27.45 -5.88
N ILE A 72 -7.51 26.39 -6.65
CA ILE A 72 -6.73 25.24 -6.22
C ILE A 72 -5.24 25.58 -6.34
N THR A 73 -4.58 25.62 -5.19
CA THR A 73 -3.15 25.96 -5.08
C THR A 73 -2.29 24.78 -4.63
N ASN A 74 -2.94 23.66 -4.23
CA ASN A 74 -2.28 22.43 -3.79
C ASN A 74 -2.89 21.23 -4.53
N GLY A 75 -2.27 20.04 -4.42
CA GLY A 75 -2.78 18.82 -5.00
C GLY A 75 -3.43 17.90 -3.96
N ALA A 76 -4.38 17.05 -4.37
CA ALA A 76 -5.03 16.08 -3.48
C ALA A 76 -4.03 15.14 -2.81
N ILE A 77 -3.02 14.68 -3.54
CA ILE A 77 -1.98 13.79 -3.02
C ILE A 77 -1.06 14.53 -2.05
N ASP A 78 -0.68 15.78 -2.38
CA ASP A 78 0.18 16.58 -1.49
C ASP A 78 -0.53 16.91 -0.18
N TYR A 79 -1.83 17.21 -0.24
CA TYR A 79 -2.66 17.38 0.95
C TYR A 79 -2.69 16.09 1.79
N TRP A 80 -2.97 14.95 1.15
CA TRP A 80 -3.02 13.66 1.82
C TRP A 80 -1.69 13.29 2.49
N GLU A 81 -0.56 13.52 1.82
CA GLU A 81 0.77 13.28 2.36
C GLU A 81 1.05 14.17 3.58
N ALA A 82 0.63 15.44 3.55
CA ALA A 82 0.76 16.37 4.67
C ALA A 82 -0.10 15.94 5.89
N GLU A 83 -1.33 15.48 5.64
CA GLU A 83 -2.21 14.95 6.70
C GLU A 83 -1.62 13.68 7.33
N VAL A 84 -1.12 12.74 6.52
CA VAL A 84 -0.42 11.55 7.01
C VAL A 84 0.77 11.93 7.88
N ASP A 85 1.56 12.93 7.47
CA ASP A 85 2.71 13.39 8.25
C ASP A 85 2.29 14.02 9.58
N SER A 86 1.20 14.75 9.60
CA SER A 86 0.66 15.37 10.82
C SER A 86 0.16 14.34 11.83
N LEU A 87 -0.43 13.24 11.33
CA LEU A 87 -1.05 12.18 12.13
C LEU A 87 -0.08 11.07 12.55
N LYS A 88 1.20 11.11 12.13
CA LYS A 88 2.19 10.05 12.43
C LYS A 88 2.35 9.75 13.92
N LYS A 89 2.07 10.73 14.80
CA LYS A 89 2.18 10.57 16.26
C LYS A 89 0.93 9.96 16.90
N ASP A 90 -0.19 9.94 16.19
CA ASP A 90 -1.44 9.33 16.61
C ASP A 90 -1.82 8.17 15.67
N PRO A 91 -1.43 6.93 16.03
CA PRO A 91 -1.65 5.77 15.20
C PRO A 91 -3.12 5.45 14.93
N ASP A 92 -4.00 5.73 15.88
CA ASP A 92 -5.43 5.45 15.74
C ASP A 92 -6.08 6.45 14.77
N ALA A 93 -5.75 7.74 14.92
CA ALA A 93 -6.21 8.78 14.00
C ALA A 93 -5.65 8.56 12.59
N LEU A 94 -4.38 8.18 12.45
CA LEU A 94 -3.76 7.86 11.18
C LEU A 94 -4.47 6.68 10.49
N ASN A 95 -4.77 5.61 11.25
CA ASN A 95 -5.45 4.43 10.72
C ASN A 95 -6.88 4.76 10.25
N GLU A 96 -7.59 5.61 11.02
CA GLU A 96 -8.91 6.12 10.64
C GLU A 96 -8.83 6.98 9.37
N PHE A 97 -7.85 7.87 9.29
CA PHE A 97 -7.62 8.72 8.11
C PHE A 97 -7.41 7.88 6.84
N TYR A 98 -6.54 6.85 6.90
CA TYR A 98 -6.33 5.94 5.78
C TYR A 98 -7.63 5.26 5.33
N ARG A 99 -8.48 4.87 6.27
CA ARG A 99 -9.75 4.23 5.97
C ARG A 99 -10.77 5.19 5.34
N GLN A 100 -10.79 6.44 5.79
CA GLN A 100 -11.69 7.47 5.26
C GLN A 100 -11.24 8.01 3.91
N PHE A 101 -9.94 8.14 3.71
CA PHE A 101 -9.30 8.67 2.51
C PHE A 101 -8.34 7.65 1.89
N PRO A 102 -8.86 6.50 1.43
CA PRO A 102 -8.02 5.42 0.96
C PRO A 102 -7.41 5.71 -0.41
N ARG A 103 -6.11 5.50 -0.55
CA ARG A 103 -5.40 5.52 -1.82
C ARG A 103 -5.18 4.13 -2.40
N THR A 104 -5.37 3.09 -1.57
CA THR A 104 -5.28 1.68 -1.97
C THR A 104 -6.43 0.90 -1.36
N GLU A 105 -6.72 -0.27 -1.91
CA GLU A 105 -7.71 -1.17 -1.33
C GLU A 105 -7.36 -1.57 0.11
N SER A 106 -6.07 -1.79 0.38
CA SER A 106 -5.58 -2.11 1.72
C SER A 106 -5.84 -1.00 2.73
N HIS A 107 -5.83 0.28 2.30
CA HIS A 107 -6.22 1.40 3.16
C HIS A 107 -7.71 1.36 3.50
N ALA A 108 -8.57 1.06 2.50
CA ALA A 108 -10.02 1.05 2.69
C ALA A 108 -10.51 -0.02 3.67
N PHE A 109 -9.78 -1.13 3.77
CA PHE A 109 -10.15 -2.29 4.57
C PHE A 109 -9.31 -2.47 5.84
N ARG A 110 -8.76 -1.39 6.38
CA ARG A 110 -8.06 -1.42 7.67
C ARG A 110 -9.02 -1.64 8.83
N ASP A 111 -8.57 -2.41 9.82
CA ASP A 111 -9.31 -2.62 11.07
C ASP A 111 -8.87 -1.65 12.17
N GLU A 112 -9.66 -1.56 13.23
CA GLU A 112 -9.32 -0.78 14.41
C GLU A 112 -8.25 -1.51 15.24
N SER A 113 -7.22 -0.76 15.70
CA SER A 113 -6.11 -1.33 16.46
C SER A 113 -6.49 -1.79 17.88
N LYS A 114 -7.62 -1.30 18.40
CA LYS A 114 -8.02 -1.46 19.81
C LYS A 114 -8.37 -2.88 20.25
N SER A 115 -8.69 -3.79 19.32
CA SER A 115 -9.11 -5.16 19.62
C SER A 115 -8.06 -6.23 19.30
N SER A 116 -6.89 -5.85 18.81
CA SER A 116 -5.85 -6.79 18.39
C SER A 116 -4.78 -6.98 19.47
N LEU A 117 -4.33 -8.23 19.68
CA LEU A 117 -3.15 -8.55 20.48
C LEU A 117 -1.84 -8.03 19.85
N PHE A 118 -1.87 -7.74 18.56
CA PHE A 118 -0.73 -7.22 17.82
C PHE A 118 -0.89 -5.73 17.59
N ASN A 119 0.23 -5.02 17.48
CA ASN A 119 0.22 -3.61 17.10
C ASN A 119 -0.10 -3.50 15.60
N LEU A 120 -1.39 -3.42 15.26
CA LEU A 120 -1.87 -3.34 13.88
C LEU A 120 -1.30 -2.14 13.13
N THR A 121 -1.05 -1.03 13.82
CA THR A 121 -0.43 0.15 13.20
C THR A 121 0.95 -0.16 12.64
N LYS A 122 1.80 -0.84 13.41
CA LYS A 122 3.12 -1.25 12.91
C LYS A 122 3.03 -2.26 11.78
N ILE A 123 2.05 -3.16 11.83
CA ILE A 123 1.79 -4.12 10.76
C ILE A 123 1.37 -3.39 9.48
N TYR A 124 0.43 -2.45 9.57
CA TYR A 124 0.01 -1.67 8.41
C TYR A 124 1.12 -0.77 7.87
N GLN A 125 1.93 -0.15 8.72
CA GLN A 125 3.11 0.59 8.28
C GLN A 125 4.10 -0.29 7.51
N GLN A 126 4.29 -1.54 7.94
CA GLN A 126 5.14 -2.48 7.23
C GLN A 126 4.52 -2.93 5.90
N ILE A 127 3.21 -3.12 5.86
CA ILE A 127 2.49 -3.43 4.61
C ILE A 127 2.62 -2.27 3.64
N ASP A 128 2.33 -1.04 4.07
CA ASP A 128 2.47 0.16 3.24
C ASP A 128 3.90 0.34 2.71
N PHE A 129 4.89 0.09 3.57
CA PHE A 129 6.30 0.11 3.16
C PHE A 129 6.59 -0.94 2.09
N ASN A 130 6.12 -2.17 2.27
CA ASN A 130 6.29 -3.24 1.28
C ASN A 130 5.61 -2.92 -0.05
N ASP A 131 4.41 -2.35 -0.01
CA ASP A 131 3.62 -1.98 -1.20
C ASP A 131 4.22 -0.76 -1.92
N SER A 132 4.82 0.19 -1.18
CA SER A 132 5.46 1.38 -1.75
C SER A 132 6.75 1.06 -2.48
N LEU A 133 7.37 -0.05 -2.15
CA LEU A 133 8.63 -0.46 -2.72
C LEU A 133 8.35 -1.43 -3.85
N ILE A 134 8.77 -1.05 -5.06
CA ILE A 134 8.75 -1.96 -6.21
C ILE A 134 9.50 -3.22 -5.77
N MET A 135 8.82 -4.36 -5.74
CA MET A 135 9.32 -5.65 -5.22
C MET A 135 10.75 -6.02 -5.70
N GLU A 136 11.16 -5.50 -6.85
CA GLU A 136 12.49 -5.70 -7.41
C GLU A 136 13.63 -5.11 -6.56
N HIS A 137 13.37 -4.10 -5.74
CA HIS A 137 14.39 -3.45 -4.90
C HIS A 137 14.63 -4.15 -3.57
N HIS A 138 13.71 -5.02 -3.12
CA HIS A 138 13.84 -5.75 -1.85
C HIS A 138 14.37 -7.16 -2.00
N VAL A 139 14.36 -7.69 -3.21
CA VAL A 139 14.74 -9.06 -3.47
C VAL A 139 15.91 -9.08 -4.45
N THR A 140 17.09 -9.37 -3.95
CA THR A 140 18.25 -9.58 -4.80
C THR A 140 18.30 -11.02 -5.25
N ARG A 141 18.37 -11.25 -6.56
CA ARG A 141 18.68 -12.56 -7.10
C ARG A 141 20.15 -12.84 -7.00
N GLY A 142 20.50 -14.09 -6.72
CA GLY A 142 21.91 -14.48 -6.63
C GLY A 142 22.10 -15.96 -6.39
N ARG A 143 23.34 -16.29 -6.08
CA ARG A 143 23.80 -17.65 -5.80
C ARG A 143 24.62 -17.66 -4.54
N PHE A 144 24.60 -18.81 -3.86
CA PHE A 144 25.49 -19.11 -2.76
C PHE A 144 26.66 -19.95 -3.29
N TYR A 145 27.83 -19.59 -2.87
CA TYR A 145 29.06 -20.30 -3.18
C TYR A 145 29.83 -20.60 -1.91
N TRP A 146 30.58 -21.69 -1.91
CA TRP A 146 31.60 -21.95 -0.91
C TRP A 146 32.77 -21.01 -1.14
N LYS A 147 33.28 -20.41 -0.07
CA LYS A 147 34.46 -19.56 -0.12
C LYS A 147 35.63 -20.34 -0.75
N ASP A 148 36.31 -19.71 -1.70
CA ASP A 148 37.43 -20.29 -2.44
C ASP A 148 37.12 -21.65 -3.12
N GLY A 149 35.83 -21.97 -3.31
CA GLY A 149 35.38 -23.23 -3.90
C GLY A 149 35.54 -24.45 -2.99
N ILE A 150 35.92 -24.27 -1.73
CA ILE A 150 36.14 -25.36 -0.78
C ILE A 150 34.80 -25.72 -0.12
N LYS A 151 34.32 -26.95 -0.35
CA LYS A 151 33.09 -27.47 0.25
C LYS A 151 33.16 -27.40 1.79
N ASP A 152 32.04 -27.05 2.41
CA ASP A 152 31.85 -26.90 3.86
C ASP A 152 32.65 -25.74 4.49
N SER A 153 33.18 -24.82 3.66
CA SER A 153 33.75 -23.55 4.10
C SER A 153 32.68 -22.48 4.32
N GLU A 154 33.07 -21.22 4.52
CA GLU A 154 32.16 -20.09 4.62
C GLU A 154 31.32 -19.97 3.35
N VAL A 155 30.00 -19.78 3.50
CA VAL A 155 29.09 -19.54 2.38
C VAL A 155 29.06 -18.05 2.02
N ILE A 156 29.32 -17.74 0.77
CA ILE A 156 29.31 -16.38 0.24
C ILE A 156 28.09 -16.19 -0.66
N TRP A 157 27.34 -15.11 -0.42
CA TRP A 157 26.28 -14.66 -1.30
C TRP A 157 26.85 -13.76 -2.39
N THR A 158 26.51 -14.05 -3.64
CA THR A 158 26.89 -13.21 -4.79
C THR A 158 25.62 -12.84 -5.59
N PRO A 159 25.35 -11.54 -5.77
CA PRO A 159 24.26 -11.10 -6.63
C PRO A 159 24.47 -11.57 -8.08
N ASP A 160 23.44 -12.17 -8.67
CA ASP A 160 23.41 -12.65 -10.06
C ASP A 160 21.97 -12.61 -10.56
N SER A 161 21.71 -11.85 -11.63
CA SER A 161 20.38 -11.72 -12.22
C SER A 161 19.77 -13.06 -12.68
N ARG A 162 20.61 -14.04 -13.02
CA ARG A 162 20.24 -15.41 -13.36
C ARG A 162 20.34 -16.37 -12.18
N GLY A 163 20.57 -15.85 -10.98
CA GLY A 163 20.70 -16.63 -9.76
C GLY A 163 19.43 -17.41 -9.44
N ARG A 164 19.62 -18.60 -8.86
CA ARG A 164 18.52 -19.49 -8.48
C ARG A 164 17.74 -18.98 -7.26
N PHE A 165 18.42 -18.28 -6.36
CA PHE A 165 17.85 -17.84 -5.10
C PHE A 165 17.40 -16.38 -5.17
N LYS A 166 16.30 -16.08 -4.45
CA LYS A 166 15.84 -14.72 -4.18
C LYS A 166 15.99 -14.50 -2.69
N VAL A 167 16.73 -13.46 -2.30
CA VAL A 167 17.01 -13.14 -0.90
C VAL A 167 16.60 -11.70 -0.64
N SER A 168 15.73 -11.50 0.33
CA SER A 168 15.26 -10.18 0.76
C SER A 168 16.15 -9.57 1.85
N TRP A 169 16.88 -10.39 2.59
CA TRP A 169 17.76 -9.95 3.65
C TRP A 169 18.91 -10.93 3.84
N THR A 170 20.11 -10.40 4.08
CA THR A 170 21.29 -11.18 4.48
C THR A 170 21.81 -10.64 5.80
N PRO A 171 22.17 -11.51 6.76
CA PRO A 171 22.74 -11.06 8.03
C PRO A 171 24.06 -10.29 7.80
N LYS A 172 24.24 -9.21 8.55
CA LYS A 172 25.53 -8.49 8.53
C LYS A 172 26.63 -9.37 9.11
N ARG A 173 27.78 -9.39 8.45
CA ARG A 173 28.97 -10.10 8.98
C ARG A 173 29.29 -9.63 10.40
N GLY A 174 29.54 -10.55 11.30
CA GLY A 174 29.97 -10.28 12.67
C GLY A 174 28.86 -10.06 13.69
N LEU A 175 27.57 -10.14 13.29
CA LEU A 175 26.49 -10.19 14.26
C LEU A 175 26.21 -11.66 14.62
N ASN A 176 26.55 -12.03 15.85
CA ASN A 176 26.06 -13.28 16.43
C ASN A 176 24.55 -13.13 16.63
N ASN A 177 23.78 -13.67 15.70
CA ASN A 177 22.34 -13.82 15.87
C ASN A 177 22.10 -14.91 16.91
N ARG A 178 22.03 -14.55 18.17
CA ARG A 178 21.44 -15.36 19.24
C ARG A 178 20.04 -14.86 19.54
#